data_ad54024380987eb226302d741d030349
#
_entry.id   ad54024380987eb226302d741d030349
#
_cell.length_a   1.000
_cell.length_b   1.000
_cell.length_c   1.000
_cell.angle_alpha   90.00
_cell.angle_beta   90.00
_cell.angle_gamma   90.00
#
_symmetry.space_group_name_H-M   'P 1'
#
loop_
_entity.id
_entity.type
_entity.pdbx_description
1 polymer ?
#
loop_
_entity_poly.entity_id
_entity_poly.type
_entity_poly.pdbx_seq_one_letter_code
_entity_poly.pdbx_strand_id
1 'polypeptide(L)'
;PDGDSLGSSLALEEVLSDLGKTVTLYCPVDIPKYLHYIRGWDRVQNDFPFQADAAIIVDTSADVLLSKVLETPGARHFLETHPTLVIDHHTAESTLSFDHIMLSETVVATGELLYKLFKHSDWKINPQAAEDLLIAIMSDSLGLTTPNTTAQTFHTAGELTELGASNAEIEERRREFMKKSPEILAYKGKLIERIEYLLDGQLALVHVPFEEIQQYSDAYNPGALIGDELRLVEGVALSCVIKTYPDGKLTARLRGNLPIADTVAGYFGGGGHPYAAGFRVYESYDEIVRE
;
A
#
# COMPACT_ATOMS: atom_id res chain seq x y z
N PRO A 1 -1.02 5.62 0.04
CA PRO A 1 -2.00 4.81 -0.71
C PRO A 1 -1.34 3.57 -1.31
N ASP A 2 -2.15 2.55 -1.54
CA ASP A 2 -1.82 1.33 -2.25
C ASP A 2 -2.84 1.04 -3.37
N GLY A 3 -2.87 -0.18 -3.91
CA GLY A 3 -3.77 -0.49 -5.02
C GLY A 3 -5.22 -0.65 -4.61
N ASP A 4 -5.51 -1.07 -3.36
CA ASP A 4 -6.89 -1.16 -2.87
C ASP A 4 -7.44 0.24 -2.60
N SER A 5 -6.76 1.07 -1.82
CA SER A 5 -7.23 2.43 -1.51
C SER A 5 -7.41 3.29 -2.77
N LEU A 6 -6.49 3.21 -3.74
CA LEU A 6 -6.58 3.99 -4.98
C LEU A 6 -7.69 3.44 -5.89
N GLY A 7 -7.73 2.13 -6.15
CA GLY A 7 -8.76 1.50 -6.98
C GLY A 7 -10.16 1.72 -6.40
N SER A 8 -10.33 1.55 -5.09
CA SER A 8 -11.58 1.82 -4.39
C SER A 8 -12.04 3.27 -4.50
N SER A 9 -11.11 4.23 -4.37
CA SER A 9 -11.42 5.66 -4.53
C SER A 9 -11.85 6.01 -5.95
N LEU A 10 -11.14 5.48 -6.96
CA LEU A 10 -11.46 5.70 -8.37
C LEU A 10 -12.81 5.07 -8.76
N ALA A 11 -13.08 3.86 -8.30
CA ALA A 11 -14.37 3.21 -8.54
C ALA A 11 -15.54 4.01 -7.92
N LEU A 12 -15.35 4.57 -6.71
CA LEU A 12 -16.34 5.46 -6.09
C LEU A 12 -16.54 6.73 -6.90
N GLU A 13 -15.46 7.36 -7.39
CA GLU A 13 -15.53 8.55 -8.26
C GLU A 13 -16.38 8.26 -9.49
N GLU A 14 -16.11 7.16 -10.20
CA GLU A 14 -16.86 6.76 -11.40
C GLU A 14 -18.36 6.56 -11.11
N VAL A 15 -18.68 5.75 -10.08
CA VAL A 15 -20.06 5.41 -9.76
C VAL A 15 -20.84 6.63 -9.23
N LEU A 16 -20.24 7.44 -8.35
CA LEU A 16 -20.90 8.63 -7.81
C LEU A 16 -21.07 9.72 -8.88
N SER A 17 -20.12 9.84 -9.83
CA SER A 17 -20.23 10.75 -10.96
C SER A 17 -21.38 10.36 -11.89
N ASP A 18 -21.55 9.05 -12.17
CA ASP A 18 -22.70 8.52 -12.93
C ASP A 18 -24.05 8.81 -12.21
N LEU A 19 -24.04 8.93 -10.88
CA LEU A 19 -25.19 9.37 -10.07
C LEU A 19 -25.35 10.91 -9.98
N GLY A 20 -24.56 11.68 -10.75
CA GLY A 20 -24.61 13.14 -10.81
C GLY A 20 -24.00 13.85 -9.63
N LYS A 21 -23.10 13.20 -8.87
CA LYS A 21 -22.35 13.83 -7.79
C LYS A 21 -21.03 14.40 -8.32
N THR A 22 -20.59 15.50 -7.71
CA THR A 22 -19.23 16.03 -7.94
C THR A 22 -18.30 15.38 -6.93
N VAL A 23 -17.29 14.67 -7.42
CA VAL A 23 -16.32 13.97 -6.57
C VAL A 23 -14.95 14.59 -6.75
N THR A 24 -14.23 14.77 -5.65
CA THR A 24 -12.81 15.17 -5.64
C THR A 24 -12.02 14.09 -4.93
N LEU A 25 -11.07 13.50 -5.62
CA LEU A 25 -10.13 12.55 -5.05
C LEU A 25 -9.00 13.32 -4.37
N TYR A 26 -8.74 13.00 -3.11
CA TYR A 26 -7.73 13.67 -2.30
C TYR A 26 -6.80 12.66 -1.61
N CYS A 27 -5.51 12.93 -1.68
CA CYS A 27 -4.49 12.27 -0.87
C CYS A 27 -3.41 13.31 -0.52
N PRO A 28 -3.00 13.45 0.77
CA PRO A 28 -2.02 14.46 1.18
C PRO A 28 -0.57 14.15 0.75
N VAL A 29 -0.36 13.01 0.11
CA VAL A 29 0.94 12.57 -0.42
C VAL A 29 0.79 12.14 -1.87
N ASP A 30 1.87 12.30 -2.63
CA ASP A 30 1.89 11.90 -4.03
C ASP A 30 1.59 10.41 -4.20
N ILE A 31 0.87 10.09 -5.25
CA ILE A 31 0.61 8.69 -5.61
C ILE A 31 1.95 8.04 -6.01
N PRO A 32 2.34 6.93 -5.36
CA PRO A 32 3.59 6.25 -5.66
C PRO A 32 3.69 5.80 -7.12
N LYS A 33 4.86 5.95 -7.73
CA LYS A 33 5.10 5.61 -9.15
C LYS A 33 4.64 4.19 -9.53
N TYR A 34 4.74 3.22 -8.61
CA TYR A 34 4.32 1.84 -8.89
C TYR A 34 2.80 1.68 -9.05
N LEU A 35 2.00 2.69 -8.68
CA LEU A 35 0.55 2.74 -8.89
C LEU A 35 0.15 3.51 -10.15
N HIS A 36 1.08 4.16 -10.85
CA HIS A 36 0.77 4.95 -12.04
C HIS A 36 0.25 4.12 -13.23
N TYR A 37 0.25 2.80 -13.13
CA TYR A 37 -0.42 1.94 -14.11
C TYR A 37 -1.95 1.95 -13.97
N ILE A 38 -2.49 2.43 -12.85
CA ILE A 38 -3.92 2.55 -12.58
C ILE A 38 -4.41 3.82 -13.28
N ARG A 39 -5.36 3.69 -14.21
CA ARG A 39 -5.91 4.83 -14.94
C ARG A 39 -6.59 5.79 -13.98
N GLY A 40 -6.33 7.09 -14.12
CA GLY A 40 -6.92 8.11 -13.26
C GLY A 40 -6.16 8.42 -11.97
N TRP A 41 -5.01 7.76 -11.71
CA TRP A 41 -4.15 8.09 -10.58
C TRP A 41 -3.79 9.58 -10.50
N ASP A 42 -3.69 10.24 -11.64
CA ASP A 42 -3.35 11.66 -11.82
C ASP A 42 -4.52 12.63 -11.54
N ARG A 43 -5.73 12.11 -11.31
CA ARG A 43 -6.87 12.91 -10.83
C ARG A 43 -6.83 13.16 -9.32
N VAL A 44 -6.02 12.41 -8.58
CA VAL A 44 -5.88 12.58 -7.14
C VAL A 44 -5.12 13.87 -6.83
N GLN A 45 -5.74 14.74 -6.04
CA GLN A 45 -5.21 16.06 -5.68
C GLN A 45 -4.56 16.02 -4.29
N ASN A 46 -3.55 16.88 -4.09
CA ASN A 46 -2.90 17.05 -2.79
C ASN A 46 -3.50 18.22 -1.98
N ASP A 47 -4.34 19.06 -2.60
CA ASP A 47 -5.03 20.16 -1.93
C ASP A 47 -6.35 19.67 -1.33
N PHE A 48 -6.56 19.92 -0.02
CA PHE A 48 -7.76 19.47 0.68
C PHE A 48 -9.03 20.18 0.15
N PRO A 49 -10.10 19.43 -0.23
CA PRO A 49 -11.28 19.99 -0.88
C PRO A 49 -12.30 20.56 0.14
N PHE A 50 -11.99 21.70 0.77
CA PHE A 50 -12.86 22.35 1.77
C PHE A 50 -14.25 22.75 1.28
N GLN A 51 -14.52 22.67 -0.02
CA GLN A 51 -15.81 23.00 -0.62
C GLN A 51 -16.76 21.80 -0.70
N ALA A 52 -16.32 20.63 -0.29
CA ALA A 52 -17.12 19.42 -0.31
C ALA A 52 -18.22 19.45 0.78
N ASP A 53 -19.35 18.81 0.51
CA ASP A 53 -20.46 18.70 1.47
C ASP A 53 -20.28 17.54 2.46
N ALA A 54 -19.46 16.55 2.11
CA ALA A 54 -19.20 15.34 2.89
C ALA A 54 -17.85 14.74 2.53
N ALA A 55 -17.33 13.86 3.39
CA ALA A 55 -16.12 13.06 3.15
C ALA A 55 -16.46 11.57 3.09
N ILE A 56 -15.73 10.84 2.22
CA ILE A 56 -15.68 9.39 2.24
C ILE A 56 -14.20 8.98 2.39
N ILE A 57 -13.92 8.25 3.46
CA ILE A 57 -12.59 7.68 3.72
C ILE A 57 -12.65 6.21 3.32
N VAL A 58 -11.70 5.78 2.52
CA VAL A 58 -11.64 4.39 2.03
C VAL A 58 -10.38 3.70 2.52
N ASP A 59 -10.53 2.42 2.85
CA ASP A 59 -9.45 1.49 3.13
C ASP A 59 -8.60 1.83 4.38
N THR A 60 -9.15 2.61 5.28
CA THR A 60 -8.57 2.84 6.60
C THR A 60 -9.59 3.42 7.57
N SER A 61 -9.48 3.01 8.82
CA SER A 61 -10.19 3.57 9.98
C SER A 61 -9.23 3.94 11.13
N ALA A 62 -7.94 4.16 10.80
CA ALA A 62 -6.90 4.42 11.80
C ALA A 62 -6.35 5.85 11.72
N ASP A 63 -6.40 6.62 12.83
CA ASP A 63 -5.86 7.98 12.95
C ASP A 63 -4.39 8.08 12.51
N VAL A 64 -3.58 7.07 12.82
CA VAL A 64 -2.15 7.05 12.46
C VAL A 64 -1.94 7.06 10.94
N LEU A 65 -2.80 6.40 10.17
CA LEU A 65 -2.73 6.38 8.70
C LEU A 65 -3.28 7.68 8.09
N LEU A 66 -4.17 8.39 8.81
CA LEU A 66 -4.69 9.70 8.42
C LEU A 66 -3.85 10.87 8.98
N SER A 67 -2.72 10.62 9.65
CA SER A 67 -1.92 11.66 10.30
C SER A 67 -1.62 12.85 9.38
N LYS A 68 -1.25 12.60 8.12
CA LYS A 68 -0.98 13.65 7.14
C LYS A 68 -2.22 14.46 6.74
N VAL A 69 -3.39 13.82 6.68
CA VAL A 69 -4.67 14.51 6.47
C VAL A 69 -4.97 15.39 7.68
N LEU A 70 -4.85 14.85 8.89
CA LEU A 70 -5.15 15.53 10.14
C LEU A 70 -4.14 16.67 10.49
N GLU A 71 -2.92 16.61 9.94
CA GLU A 71 -1.91 17.68 9.99
C GLU A 71 -2.23 18.83 9.03
N THR A 72 -3.07 18.60 7.99
CA THR A 72 -3.48 19.67 7.05
C THR A 72 -4.32 20.69 7.76
N PRO A 73 -3.95 21.99 7.75
CA PRO A 73 -4.68 23.02 8.47
C PRO A 73 -6.15 23.08 8.06
N GLY A 74 -7.06 22.91 9.03
CA GLY A 74 -8.52 22.93 8.82
C GLY A 74 -9.15 21.61 8.43
N ALA A 75 -8.40 20.60 7.99
CA ALA A 75 -8.96 19.30 7.59
C ALA A 75 -9.63 18.57 8.76
N ARG A 76 -9.01 18.57 9.95
CA ARG A 76 -9.64 18.02 11.16
C ARG A 76 -11.00 18.67 11.45
N HIS A 77 -11.06 20.00 11.43
CA HIS A 77 -12.30 20.74 11.65
C HIS A 77 -13.37 20.40 10.60
N PHE A 78 -12.96 20.22 9.34
CA PHE A 78 -13.87 19.78 8.29
C PHE A 78 -14.47 18.41 8.62
N LEU A 79 -13.63 17.41 8.97
CA LEU A 79 -14.08 16.06 9.30
C LEU A 79 -14.95 15.99 10.56
N GLU A 80 -14.74 16.89 11.52
CA GLU A 80 -15.57 17.02 12.74
C GLU A 80 -16.92 17.69 12.50
N THR A 81 -17.07 18.46 11.41
CA THR A 81 -18.27 19.29 11.16
C THR A 81 -19.09 18.86 9.94
N HIS A 82 -18.55 17.96 9.10
CA HIS A 82 -19.23 17.47 7.90
C HIS A 82 -19.52 15.97 8.01
N PRO A 83 -20.58 15.48 7.36
CA PRO A 83 -20.86 14.05 7.29
C PRO A 83 -19.65 13.28 6.75
N THR A 84 -19.19 12.31 7.50
CA THR A 84 -18.05 11.45 7.10
C THR A 84 -18.47 9.99 7.10
N LEU A 85 -18.28 9.31 5.96
CA LEU A 85 -18.45 7.87 5.80
C LEU A 85 -17.04 7.23 5.73
N VAL A 86 -16.87 6.14 6.45
CA VAL A 86 -15.66 5.30 6.39
C VAL A 86 -16.05 3.96 5.79
N ILE A 87 -15.35 3.53 4.75
CA ILE A 87 -15.52 2.23 4.09
C ILE A 87 -14.20 1.49 4.20
N ASP A 88 -14.17 0.44 5.02
CA ASP A 88 -12.93 -0.24 5.37
C ASP A 88 -13.18 -1.73 5.62
N HIS A 89 -12.34 -2.58 5.05
CA HIS A 89 -12.42 -4.04 5.20
C HIS A 89 -11.56 -4.57 6.34
N HIS A 90 -10.73 -3.74 6.94
CA HIS A 90 -9.88 -4.13 8.06
C HIS A 90 -10.69 -4.48 9.30
N THR A 91 -10.25 -5.51 10.04
CA THR A 91 -10.96 -6.02 11.22
C THR A 91 -10.62 -5.28 12.51
N ALA A 92 -9.65 -4.37 12.50
CA ALA A 92 -9.27 -3.57 13.64
C ALA A 92 -10.38 -2.58 13.99
N GLU A 93 -10.57 -2.30 15.28
CA GLU A 93 -11.48 -1.24 15.73
C GLU A 93 -11.00 0.13 15.21
N SER A 94 -11.95 0.98 14.82
CA SER A 94 -11.64 2.34 14.39
C SER A 94 -11.00 3.13 15.54
N THR A 95 -9.92 3.84 15.21
CA THR A 95 -9.25 4.77 16.15
C THR A 95 -9.49 6.24 15.78
N LEU A 96 -10.41 6.50 14.83
CA LEU A 96 -10.71 7.86 14.37
C LEU A 96 -11.32 8.69 15.49
N SER A 97 -10.81 9.90 15.67
CA SER A 97 -11.16 10.82 16.75
C SER A 97 -12.33 11.76 16.44
N PHE A 98 -13.03 11.55 15.33
CA PHE A 98 -14.20 12.34 14.90
C PHE A 98 -15.39 11.42 14.58
N ASP A 99 -16.60 12.00 14.65
CA ASP A 99 -17.84 11.26 14.37
C ASP A 99 -17.90 10.81 12.91
N HIS A 100 -18.24 9.56 12.66
CA HIS A 100 -18.33 8.98 11.33
C HIS A 100 -19.34 7.83 11.28
N ILE A 101 -19.82 7.56 10.07
CA ILE A 101 -20.59 6.35 9.78
C ILE A 101 -19.58 5.31 9.26
N MET A 102 -19.60 4.11 9.85
CA MET A 102 -18.72 3.02 9.45
C MET A 102 -19.47 2.00 8.60
N LEU A 103 -18.96 1.69 7.41
CA LEU A 103 -19.32 0.53 6.61
C LEU A 103 -18.12 -0.41 6.60
N SER A 104 -18.25 -1.55 7.26
CA SER A 104 -17.18 -2.54 7.36
C SER A 104 -17.73 -3.95 7.22
N GLU A 105 -16.98 -4.80 6.52
CA GLU A 105 -17.23 -6.23 6.39
C GLU A 105 -15.89 -6.95 6.20
N THR A 106 -15.76 -8.15 6.76
CA THR A 106 -14.57 -8.99 6.53
C THR A 106 -14.60 -9.58 5.13
N VAL A 107 -13.91 -8.92 4.22
CA VAL A 107 -13.71 -9.30 2.82
C VAL A 107 -12.24 -9.14 2.46
N VAL A 108 -11.83 -9.53 1.25
CA VAL A 108 -10.42 -9.52 0.86
C VAL A 108 -9.86 -8.12 0.64
N ALA A 109 -10.72 -7.15 0.28
CA ALA A 109 -10.35 -5.78 -0.10
C ALA A 109 -11.53 -4.83 0.08
N THR A 110 -11.27 -3.55 0.29
CA THR A 110 -12.29 -2.49 0.29
C THR A 110 -13.02 -2.43 -1.06
N GLY A 111 -12.33 -2.74 -2.17
CA GLY A 111 -12.96 -2.88 -3.48
C GLY A 111 -14.02 -3.96 -3.55
N GLU A 112 -13.86 -5.10 -2.85
CA GLU A 112 -14.91 -6.13 -2.77
C GLU A 112 -16.12 -5.63 -1.95
N LEU A 113 -15.88 -4.88 -0.88
CA LEU A 113 -16.94 -4.26 -0.09
C LEU A 113 -17.74 -3.24 -0.91
N LEU A 114 -17.05 -2.40 -1.68
CA LEU A 114 -17.69 -1.44 -2.59
C LEU A 114 -18.51 -2.12 -3.68
N TYR A 115 -17.99 -3.20 -4.27
CA TYR A 115 -18.76 -3.98 -5.23
C TYR A 115 -20.10 -4.45 -4.63
N LYS A 116 -20.07 -5.00 -3.41
CA LYS A 116 -21.30 -5.43 -2.70
C LYS A 116 -22.24 -4.25 -2.44
N LEU A 117 -21.71 -3.10 -2.01
CA LEU A 117 -22.48 -1.88 -1.80
C LEU A 117 -23.17 -1.44 -3.10
N PHE A 118 -22.45 -1.38 -4.21
CA PHE A 118 -23.01 -0.95 -5.49
C PHE A 118 -24.09 -1.89 -5.99
N LYS A 119 -23.88 -3.20 -5.87
CA LYS A 119 -24.88 -4.23 -6.23
C LYS A 119 -26.13 -4.14 -5.33
N HIS A 120 -25.95 -3.98 -4.02
CA HIS A 120 -27.06 -3.85 -3.08
C HIS A 120 -27.90 -2.58 -3.31
N SER A 121 -27.24 -1.50 -3.70
CA SER A 121 -27.87 -0.20 -3.96
C SER A 121 -28.44 -0.08 -5.39
N ASP A 122 -28.31 -1.11 -6.21
CA ASP A 122 -28.65 -1.10 -7.65
C ASP A 122 -27.94 0.05 -8.41
N TRP A 123 -26.73 0.37 -8.00
CA TRP A 123 -25.90 1.36 -8.68
C TRP A 123 -25.17 0.70 -9.85
N LYS A 124 -25.19 1.41 -10.98
CA LYS A 124 -24.54 0.90 -12.19
C LYS A 124 -23.01 0.93 -12.02
N ILE A 125 -22.36 -0.18 -12.28
CA ILE A 125 -20.90 -0.30 -12.36
C ILE A 125 -20.54 -0.22 -13.84
N ASN A 126 -19.91 0.88 -14.26
CA ASN A 126 -19.40 1.03 -15.62
C ASN A 126 -18.07 0.27 -15.79
N PRO A 127 -17.57 0.04 -17.03
CA PRO A 127 -16.35 -0.74 -17.25
C PRO A 127 -15.11 -0.19 -16.56
N GLN A 128 -15.00 1.15 -16.37
CA GLN A 128 -13.86 1.75 -15.66
C GLN A 128 -13.96 1.44 -14.15
N ALA A 129 -15.12 1.65 -13.54
CA ALA A 129 -15.34 1.27 -12.14
C ALA A 129 -15.11 -0.23 -11.91
N ALA A 130 -15.49 -1.08 -12.87
CA ALA A 130 -15.23 -2.52 -12.80
C ALA A 130 -13.72 -2.83 -12.84
N GLU A 131 -12.95 -2.12 -13.69
CA GLU A 131 -11.49 -2.24 -13.74
C GLU A 131 -10.86 -1.81 -12.40
N ASP A 132 -11.28 -0.67 -11.84
CA ASP A 132 -10.74 -0.11 -10.61
C ASP A 132 -11.03 -1.02 -9.40
N LEU A 133 -12.24 -1.58 -9.30
CA LEU A 133 -12.60 -2.57 -8.28
C LEU A 133 -11.78 -3.86 -8.43
N LEU A 134 -11.55 -4.32 -9.67
CA LEU A 134 -10.72 -5.51 -9.89
C LEU A 134 -9.27 -5.26 -9.48
N ILE A 135 -8.71 -4.08 -9.77
CA ILE A 135 -7.36 -3.68 -9.31
C ILE A 135 -7.28 -3.70 -7.78
N ALA A 136 -8.27 -3.13 -7.09
CA ALA A 136 -8.36 -3.14 -5.64
C ALA A 136 -8.31 -4.57 -5.08
N ILE A 137 -9.18 -5.45 -5.56
CA ILE A 137 -9.24 -6.85 -5.15
C ILE A 137 -7.92 -7.59 -5.45
N MET A 138 -7.36 -7.41 -6.66
CA MET A 138 -6.11 -8.08 -7.05
C MET A 138 -4.91 -7.60 -6.25
N SER A 139 -4.91 -6.33 -5.83
CA SER A 139 -3.84 -5.76 -5.00
C SER A 139 -3.76 -6.45 -3.65
N ASP A 140 -4.85 -6.46 -2.90
CA ASP A 140 -4.88 -6.97 -1.53
C ASP A 140 -4.89 -8.50 -1.46
N SER A 141 -5.49 -9.14 -2.45
CA SER A 141 -5.46 -10.60 -2.56
C SER A 141 -4.13 -11.14 -3.11
N LEU A 142 -3.17 -10.27 -3.47
CA LEU A 142 -1.94 -10.66 -4.17
C LEU A 142 -2.23 -11.53 -5.40
N GLY A 143 -3.22 -11.13 -6.21
CA GLY A 143 -3.67 -11.90 -7.37
C GLY A 143 -4.50 -13.12 -7.00
N LEU A 144 -5.38 -13.02 -6.00
CA LEU A 144 -6.27 -14.07 -5.49
C LEU A 144 -5.53 -15.24 -4.81
N THR A 145 -4.39 -14.96 -4.15
CA THR A 145 -3.55 -15.99 -3.52
C THR A 145 -3.46 -15.91 -2.00
N THR A 146 -4.05 -14.87 -1.39
CA THR A 146 -4.04 -14.72 0.07
C THR A 146 -5.06 -15.65 0.76
N PRO A 147 -4.83 -16.02 2.03
CA PRO A 147 -5.76 -16.86 2.80
C PRO A 147 -7.17 -16.28 2.93
N ASN A 148 -7.34 -14.96 2.82
CA ASN A 148 -8.63 -14.27 2.91
C ASN A 148 -9.42 -14.33 1.59
N THR A 149 -8.83 -14.83 0.50
CA THR A 149 -9.50 -15.01 -0.78
C THR A 149 -10.53 -16.14 -0.68
N THR A 150 -11.79 -15.83 -0.91
CA THR A 150 -12.92 -16.77 -0.80
C THR A 150 -13.49 -17.12 -2.18
N ALA A 151 -14.38 -18.11 -2.23
CA ALA A 151 -15.14 -18.40 -3.45
C ALA A 151 -15.95 -17.17 -3.92
N GLN A 152 -16.45 -16.35 -2.98
CA GLN A 152 -17.17 -15.11 -3.31
C GLN A 152 -16.25 -14.11 -3.99
N THR A 153 -15.00 -14.00 -3.56
CA THR A 153 -14.00 -13.12 -4.19
C THR A 153 -13.76 -13.51 -5.65
N PHE A 154 -13.66 -14.82 -5.95
CA PHE A 154 -13.54 -15.30 -7.34
C PHE A 154 -14.80 -14.99 -8.16
N HIS A 155 -16.01 -15.12 -7.59
CA HIS A 155 -17.24 -14.73 -8.26
C HIS A 155 -17.27 -13.25 -8.56
N THR A 156 -16.93 -12.41 -7.57
CA THR A 156 -16.84 -10.94 -7.75
C THR A 156 -15.87 -10.59 -8.86
N ALA A 157 -14.66 -11.15 -8.87
CA ALA A 157 -13.69 -10.92 -9.94
C ALA A 157 -14.21 -11.36 -11.32
N GLY A 158 -14.95 -12.48 -11.38
CA GLY A 158 -15.62 -12.94 -12.60
C GLY A 158 -16.68 -11.97 -13.10
N GLU A 159 -17.58 -11.50 -12.23
CA GLU A 159 -18.61 -10.52 -12.59
C GLU A 159 -18.01 -9.17 -13.01
N LEU A 160 -16.93 -8.71 -12.37
CA LEU A 160 -16.21 -7.51 -12.80
C LEU A 160 -15.60 -7.67 -14.20
N THR A 161 -15.12 -8.87 -14.52
CA THR A 161 -14.63 -9.20 -15.87
C THR A 161 -15.76 -9.18 -16.90
N GLU A 162 -16.95 -9.70 -16.55
CA GLU A 162 -18.14 -9.63 -17.41
C GLU A 162 -18.60 -8.17 -17.64
N LEU A 163 -18.37 -7.28 -16.67
CA LEU A 163 -18.63 -5.85 -16.79
C LEU A 163 -17.58 -5.09 -17.62
N GLY A 164 -16.53 -5.76 -18.07
CA GLY A 164 -15.52 -5.20 -18.98
C GLY A 164 -14.13 -4.99 -18.39
N ALA A 165 -13.90 -5.33 -17.12
CA ALA A 165 -12.54 -5.32 -16.56
C ALA A 165 -11.68 -6.41 -17.21
N SER A 166 -10.45 -6.07 -17.58
CA SER A 166 -9.50 -7.00 -18.18
C SER A 166 -8.26 -7.17 -17.31
N ASN A 167 -8.20 -8.28 -16.57
CA ASN A 167 -7.00 -8.57 -15.77
C ASN A 167 -5.72 -8.64 -16.64
N ALA A 168 -5.84 -9.10 -17.87
CA ALA A 168 -4.70 -9.16 -18.80
C ALA A 168 -4.18 -7.75 -19.16
N GLU A 169 -5.07 -6.79 -19.45
CA GLU A 169 -4.69 -5.41 -19.76
C GLU A 169 -4.14 -4.68 -18.52
N ILE A 170 -4.75 -4.89 -17.36
CA ILE A 170 -4.27 -4.35 -16.07
C ILE A 170 -2.83 -4.82 -15.83
N GLU A 171 -2.58 -6.13 -15.98
CA GLU A 171 -1.27 -6.72 -15.73
C GLU A 171 -0.23 -6.30 -16.77
N GLU A 172 -0.62 -6.13 -18.05
CA GLU A 172 0.26 -5.61 -19.09
C GLU A 172 0.71 -4.18 -18.77
N ARG A 173 -0.22 -3.29 -18.37
CA ARG A 173 0.12 -1.93 -17.93
C ARG A 173 1.01 -1.97 -16.69
N ARG A 174 0.67 -2.80 -15.69
CA ARG A 174 1.49 -2.93 -14.48
C ARG A 174 2.91 -3.35 -14.81
N ARG A 175 3.10 -4.34 -15.68
CA ARG A 175 4.42 -4.79 -16.13
C ARG A 175 5.19 -3.69 -16.84
N GLU A 176 4.53 -2.89 -17.67
CA GLU A 176 5.18 -1.76 -18.35
C GLU A 176 5.76 -0.76 -17.34
N PHE A 177 4.98 -0.36 -16.33
CA PHE A 177 5.44 0.53 -15.27
C PHE A 177 6.49 -0.09 -14.32
N MET A 178 6.51 -1.41 -14.23
CA MET A 178 7.48 -2.15 -13.40
C MET A 178 8.78 -2.49 -14.12
N LYS A 179 8.91 -2.13 -15.39
CA LYS A 179 10.15 -2.32 -16.15
C LYS A 179 11.32 -1.61 -15.50
N LYS A 180 12.44 -2.29 -15.47
CA LYS A 180 13.69 -1.77 -14.93
C LYS A 180 14.68 -1.54 -16.07
N SER A 181 15.45 -0.46 -16.00
CA SER A 181 16.55 -0.26 -16.91
C SER A 181 17.62 -1.37 -16.74
N PRO A 182 18.43 -1.64 -17.77
CA PRO A 182 19.56 -2.55 -17.63
C PRO A 182 20.49 -2.18 -16.47
N GLU A 183 20.67 -0.89 -16.18
CA GLU A 183 21.46 -0.39 -15.07
C GLU A 183 20.86 -0.79 -13.71
N ILE A 184 19.55 -0.60 -13.52
CA ILE A 184 18.85 -1.00 -12.29
C ILE A 184 18.88 -2.52 -12.11
N LEU A 185 18.77 -3.29 -13.19
CA LEU A 185 18.89 -4.75 -13.11
C LEU A 185 20.31 -5.19 -12.75
N ALA A 186 21.35 -4.56 -13.31
CA ALA A 186 22.74 -4.80 -12.93
C ALA A 186 23.00 -4.43 -11.46
N TYR A 187 22.41 -3.32 -10.98
CA TYR A 187 22.48 -2.94 -9.57
C TYR A 187 21.80 -3.98 -8.66
N LYS A 188 20.64 -4.53 -9.06
CA LYS A 188 20.03 -5.65 -8.33
C LYS A 188 21.00 -6.84 -8.18
N GLY A 189 21.75 -7.18 -9.22
CA GLY A 189 22.78 -8.19 -9.15
C GLY A 189 23.83 -7.89 -8.07
N LYS A 190 24.32 -6.65 -7.99
CA LYS A 190 25.27 -6.24 -6.94
C LYS A 190 24.67 -6.33 -5.52
N LEU A 191 23.38 -6.05 -5.36
CA LEU A 191 22.70 -6.22 -4.07
C LEU A 191 22.60 -7.70 -3.68
N ILE A 192 22.33 -8.58 -4.64
CA ILE A 192 22.31 -10.03 -4.43
C ILE A 192 23.68 -10.57 -4.01
N GLU A 193 24.76 -10.15 -4.69
CA GLU A 193 26.12 -10.55 -4.38
C GLU A 193 26.59 -10.17 -2.97
N ARG A 194 26.01 -9.14 -2.36
CA ARG A 194 26.37 -8.64 -1.01
C ARG A 194 25.43 -9.11 0.10
N ILE A 195 24.53 -10.06 -0.18
CA ILE A 195 23.67 -10.61 0.88
C ILE A 195 24.54 -11.28 1.93
N GLU A 196 24.37 -10.86 3.17
CA GLU A 196 24.96 -11.50 4.34
C GLU A 196 23.92 -12.42 4.98
N TYR A 197 24.32 -13.66 5.24
CA TYR A 197 23.49 -14.64 5.94
C TYR A 197 24.01 -14.81 7.36
N LEU A 198 23.19 -14.42 8.34
CA LEU A 198 23.50 -14.44 9.77
C LEU A 198 22.58 -15.43 10.48
N LEU A 199 22.89 -15.78 11.74
CA LEU A 199 22.09 -16.67 12.58
C LEU A 199 21.81 -18.02 11.87
N ASP A 200 22.87 -18.68 11.41
CA ASP A 200 22.78 -19.96 10.68
C ASP A 200 21.85 -19.88 9.44
N GLY A 201 21.85 -18.71 8.75
CA GLY A 201 21.07 -18.48 7.53
C GLY A 201 19.63 -18.02 7.77
N GLN A 202 19.20 -17.85 9.04
CA GLN A 202 17.83 -17.41 9.34
C GLN A 202 17.62 -15.92 9.11
N LEU A 203 18.68 -15.11 9.12
CA LEU A 203 18.63 -13.68 8.80
C LEU A 203 19.37 -13.39 7.51
N ALA A 204 18.67 -12.87 6.50
CA ALA A 204 19.29 -12.34 5.29
C ALA A 204 19.35 -10.82 5.36
N LEU A 205 20.56 -10.26 5.29
CA LEU A 205 20.83 -8.83 5.47
C LEU A 205 21.46 -8.24 4.22
N VAL A 206 21.01 -7.03 3.83
CA VAL A 206 21.65 -6.24 2.77
C VAL A 206 21.84 -4.80 3.23
N HIS A 207 23.06 -4.31 3.12
CA HIS A 207 23.41 -2.92 3.35
C HIS A 207 23.35 -2.09 2.06
N VAL A 208 22.73 -0.92 2.13
CA VAL A 208 22.62 0.07 1.06
C VAL A 208 23.21 1.38 1.57
N PRO A 209 24.43 1.76 1.17
CA PRO A 209 25.05 3.02 1.56
C PRO A 209 24.40 4.22 0.86
N PHE A 210 24.61 5.42 1.41
CA PHE A 210 23.96 6.65 0.95
C PHE A 210 24.24 6.98 -0.52
N GLU A 211 25.45 6.74 -0.98
CA GLU A 211 25.84 6.99 -2.36
C GLU A 211 24.97 6.21 -3.36
N GLU A 212 24.63 4.97 -3.02
CA GLU A 212 23.75 4.14 -3.83
C GLU A 212 22.28 4.58 -3.71
N ILE A 213 21.87 5.07 -2.53
CA ILE A 213 20.55 5.68 -2.38
C ILE A 213 20.42 6.90 -3.31
N GLN A 214 21.42 7.78 -3.32
CA GLN A 214 21.44 8.94 -4.21
C GLN A 214 21.45 8.55 -5.69
N GLN A 215 22.24 7.55 -6.05
CA GLN A 215 22.40 7.14 -7.44
C GLN A 215 21.15 6.46 -8.02
N TYR A 216 20.45 5.63 -7.22
CA TYR A 216 19.44 4.72 -7.75
C TYR A 216 18.01 4.99 -7.28
N SER A 217 17.79 5.71 -6.16
CA SER A 217 16.46 5.84 -5.55
C SER A 217 15.44 6.56 -6.43
N ASP A 218 15.87 7.50 -7.27
CA ASP A 218 14.98 8.22 -8.19
C ASP A 218 14.43 7.28 -9.28
N ALA A 219 15.26 6.33 -9.72
CA ALA A 219 14.85 5.33 -10.72
C ALA A 219 14.12 4.15 -10.07
N TYR A 220 14.63 3.66 -8.93
CA TYR A 220 14.02 2.55 -8.20
C TYR A 220 14.51 2.48 -6.75
N ASN A 221 13.60 2.29 -5.79
CA ASN A 221 13.98 2.16 -4.38
C ASN A 221 14.79 0.87 -4.15
N PRO A 222 16.08 0.96 -3.70
CA PRO A 222 16.92 -0.20 -3.50
C PRO A 222 16.34 -1.26 -2.56
N GLY A 223 15.65 -0.82 -1.49
CA GLY A 223 15.03 -1.75 -0.55
C GLY A 223 13.86 -2.54 -1.13
N ALA A 224 13.12 -1.94 -2.08
CA ALA A 224 12.07 -2.65 -2.80
C ALA A 224 12.66 -3.57 -3.89
N LEU A 225 13.85 -3.21 -4.42
CA LEU A 225 14.50 -3.97 -5.49
C LEU A 225 14.97 -5.35 -5.06
N ILE A 226 15.38 -5.50 -3.79
CA ILE A 226 15.95 -6.73 -3.26
C ILE A 226 15.06 -7.44 -2.23
N GLY A 227 14.11 -6.74 -1.61
CA GLY A 227 13.38 -7.24 -0.45
C GLY A 227 12.63 -8.55 -0.69
N ASP A 228 12.05 -8.73 -1.86
CA ASP A 228 11.31 -9.95 -2.18
C ASP A 228 12.25 -11.14 -2.41
N GLU A 229 13.41 -10.92 -3.03
CA GLU A 229 14.41 -11.97 -3.25
C GLU A 229 14.95 -12.55 -1.94
N LEU A 230 15.19 -11.67 -0.94
CA LEU A 230 15.67 -12.11 0.37
C LEU A 230 14.70 -13.06 1.07
N ARG A 231 13.39 -12.87 0.87
CA ARG A 231 12.35 -13.73 1.45
C ARG A 231 12.23 -15.09 0.78
N LEU A 232 12.69 -15.21 -0.46
CA LEU A 232 12.64 -16.46 -1.24
C LEU A 232 13.84 -17.38 -0.98
N VAL A 233 14.78 -16.97 -0.14
CA VAL A 233 15.93 -17.80 0.21
C VAL A 233 15.50 -18.87 1.23
N GLU A 234 15.87 -20.11 0.96
CA GLU A 234 15.58 -21.25 1.84
C GLU A 234 16.18 -21.04 3.25
N GLY A 235 15.40 -21.30 4.29
CA GLY A 235 15.82 -21.17 5.69
C GLY A 235 15.73 -19.76 6.26
N VAL A 236 15.51 -18.73 5.45
CA VAL A 236 15.38 -17.34 5.93
C VAL A 236 14.07 -17.15 6.69
N ALA A 237 14.16 -16.79 7.96
CA ALA A 237 13.05 -16.42 8.82
C ALA A 237 12.73 -14.91 8.73
N LEU A 238 13.79 -14.09 8.62
CA LEU A 238 13.70 -12.63 8.55
C LEU A 238 14.65 -12.08 7.49
N SER A 239 14.20 -11.13 6.71
CA SER A 239 15.04 -10.33 5.82
C SER A 239 15.12 -8.90 6.30
N CYS A 240 16.31 -8.30 6.17
CA CYS A 240 16.58 -6.92 6.59
C CYS A 240 17.31 -6.16 5.49
N VAL A 241 16.79 -5.00 5.11
CA VAL A 241 17.50 -4.04 4.26
C VAL A 241 17.82 -2.81 5.09
N ILE A 242 19.10 -2.57 5.32
CA ILE A 242 19.61 -1.43 6.08
C ILE A 242 20.11 -0.35 5.11
N LYS A 243 19.64 0.89 5.32
CA LYS A 243 20.11 2.09 4.62
C LYS A 243 20.83 2.99 5.61
N THR A 244 22.02 3.46 5.25
CA THR A 244 22.79 4.42 6.05
C THR A 244 22.83 5.78 5.38
N TYR A 245 22.88 6.86 6.19
CA TYR A 245 22.85 8.25 5.75
C TYR A 245 23.99 9.05 6.38
N PRO A 246 24.43 10.18 5.75
CA PRO A 246 25.57 10.96 6.22
C PRO A 246 25.37 11.62 7.58
N ASP A 247 24.13 11.86 8.00
CA ASP A 247 23.75 12.42 9.29
C ASP A 247 23.81 11.40 10.45
N GLY A 248 24.35 10.20 10.19
CA GLY A 248 24.39 9.10 11.15
C GLY A 248 23.08 8.35 11.29
N LYS A 249 22.04 8.75 10.54
CA LYS A 249 20.77 8.04 10.51
C LYS A 249 20.94 6.69 9.82
N LEU A 250 20.33 5.67 10.40
CA LEU A 250 20.17 4.35 9.83
C LEU A 250 18.68 4.00 9.79
N THR A 251 18.20 3.46 8.68
CA THR A 251 16.85 2.92 8.59
C THR A 251 16.90 1.46 8.18
N ALA A 252 16.13 0.62 8.88
CA ALA A 252 15.99 -0.78 8.56
C ALA A 252 14.55 -1.10 8.10
N ARG A 253 14.44 -1.90 7.07
CA ARG A 253 13.19 -2.48 6.60
C ARG A 253 13.24 -3.98 6.79
N LEU A 254 12.31 -4.49 7.59
CA LEU A 254 12.19 -5.90 7.94
C LEU A 254 11.05 -6.56 7.17
N ARG A 255 11.26 -7.77 6.71
CA ARG A 255 10.23 -8.63 6.14
C ARG A 255 10.39 -10.04 6.69
N GLY A 256 9.38 -10.54 7.37
CA GLY A 256 9.38 -11.86 7.99
C GLY A 256 8.74 -12.93 7.11
N ASN A 257 9.33 -14.11 7.09
CA ASN A 257 8.68 -15.36 6.75
C ASN A 257 8.05 -16.00 8.00
N LEU A 258 8.49 -15.55 9.19
CA LEU A 258 7.87 -15.79 10.49
C LEU A 258 7.32 -14.48 11.08
N PRO A 259 6.34 -14.52 11.99
CA PRO A 259 5.70 -13.32 12.58
C PRO A 259 6.56 -12.68 13.68
N ILE A 260 7.74 -12.17 13.32
CA ILE A 260 8.76 -11.64 14.26
C ILE A 260 9.25 -10.23 13.90
N ALA A 261 8.87 -9.69 12.75
CA ALA A 261 9.43 -8.44 12.25
C ALA A 261 9.12 -7.23 13.16
N ASP A 262 7.90 -7.16 13.70
CA ASP A 262 7.48 -6.12 14.65
C ASP A 262 8.23 -6.20 15.97
N THR A 263 8.44 -7.41 16.48
CA THR A 263 9.20 -7.65 17.72
C THR A 263 10.65 -7.16 17.57
N VAL A 264 11.31 -7.51 16.46
CA VAL A 264 12.68 -7.06 16.17
C VAL A 264 12.71 -5.53 15.97
N ALA A 265 11.77 -4.97 15.21
CA ALA A 265 11.70 -3.52 15.02
C ALA A 265 11.46 -2.78 16.35
N GLY A 266 10.59 -3.33 17.22
CA GLY A 266 10.26 -2.77 18.52
C GLY A 266 11.46 -2.69 19.46
N TYR A 267 12.38 -3.67 19.41
CA TYR A 267 13.62 -3.65 20.17
C TYR A 267 14.46 -2.40 19.85
N PHE A 268 14.50 -1.98 18.59
CA PHE A 268 15.18 -0.77 18.13
C PHE A 268 14.29 0.48 18.14
N GLY A 269 13.18 0.48 18.88
CA GLY A 269 12.27 1.63 18.97
C GLY A 269 11.43 1.90 17.72
N GLY A 270 11.35 0.92 16.81
CA GLY A 270 10.50 0.96 15.62
C GLY A 270 9.18 0.24 15.81
N GLY A 271 8.56 -0.20 14.70
CA GLY A 271 7.29 -0.93 14.77
C GLY A 271 6.80 -1.36 13.39
N GLY A 272 5.60 -1.91 13.35
CA GLY A 272 4.95 -2.42 12.15
C GLY A 272 4.06 -3.62 12.44
N HIS A 273 3.96 -4.50 11.46
CA HIS A 273 3.21 -5.75 11.56
C HIS A 273 4.16 -6.94 11.79
N PRO A 274 3.66 -8.09 12.28
CA PRO A 274 4.48 -9.28 12.51
C PRO A 274 5.33 -9.74 11.32
N TYR A 275 4.88 -9.51 10.09
CA TYR A 275 5.58 -9.89 8.86
C TYR A 275 6.25 -8.71 8.14
N ALA A 276 6.02 -7.47 8.55
CA ALA A 276 6.48 -6.27 7.85
C ALA A 276 6.65 -5.10 8.81
N ALA A 277 7.87 -4.77 9.19
CA ALA A 277 8.16 -3.72 10.14
C ALA A 277 9.40 -2.92 9.72
N GLY A 278 9.76 -1.92 10.49
CA GLY A 278 10.98 -1.15 10.28
C GLY A 278 11.32 -0.30 11.49
N PHE A 279 12.56 0.17 11.52
CA PHE A 279 13.04 1.06 12.56
C PHE A 279 13.98 2.12 12.01
N ARG A 280 14.22 3.12 12.82
CA ARG A 280 15.19 4.20 12.56
C ARG A 280 16.00 4.44 13.82
N VAL A 281 17.32 4.44 13.67
CA VAL A 281 18.26 4.71 14.75
C VAL A 281 19.37 5.64 14.27
N TYR A 282 20.21 6.11 15.19
CA TYR A 282 21.40 6.95 14.94
C TYR A 282 22.66 6.27 15.48
N GLU A 283 22.74 4.96 15.29
CA GLU A 283 23.84 4.10 15.65
C GLU A 283 24.59 3.64 14.39
N SER A 284 25.82 3.19 14.53
CA SER A 284 26.58 2.70 13.39
C SER A 284 26.03 1.36 12.87
N TYR A 285 26.27 1.08 11.59
CA TYR A 285 25.88 -0.19 10.97
C TYR A 285 26.45 -1.39 11.75
N ASP A 286 27.75 -1.32 12.15
CA ASP A 286 28.41 -2.42 12.87
C ASP A 286 27.83 -2.67 14.26
N GLU A 287 27.32 -1.66 14.94
CA GLU A 287 26.63 -1.78 16.24
C GLU A 287 25.32 -2.51 16.05
N ILE A 288 24.47 -2.05 15.12
CA ILE A 288 23.15 -2.66 14.85
C ILE A 288 23.26 -4.12 14.40
N VAL A 289 24.27 -4.48 13.60
CA VAL A 289 24.43 -5.87 13.14
C VAL A 289 24.93 -6.79 14.26
N ARG A 290 25.56 -6.27 15.30
CA ARG A 290 26.01 -7.09 16.45
C ARG A 290 24.89 -7.36 17.47
N GLU A 291 23.91 -6.51 17.56
CA GLU A 291 22.73 -6.66 18.43
C GLU A 291 21.68 -7.59 17.83
#